data_9ce3ea1dc7ea078b3ae732de74c2fa59
#
_entry.id   9ce3ea1dc7ea078b3ae732de74c2fa59
#
_cell.length_a   1.000
_cell.length_b   1.000
_cell.length_c   1.000
_cell.angle_alpha   90.00
_cell.angle_beta   90.00
_cell.angle_gamma   90.00
#
_symmetry.space_group_name_H-M   'P 1'
#
loop_
_entity.id
_entity.type
_entity.pdbx_description
1 polymer ?
#
loop_
_entity_poly.entity_id
_entity_poly.type
_entity_poly.pdbx_seq_one_letter_code
_entity_poly.pdbx_strand_id
1 'polypeptide(L)'
;MLRCAASFVTAAYSQVRLVPHDLRALPAELFTQPSFSAHFLTFYDFVKYKKIRPSPENLKGEIQMREAVIVSGARTAVGEFGGSLKGVSVVEMGRLVIKEAIIRAGLRPAVTDAVKAARPAIFGDFDMTDVQKKYYDYDSSLTGVYFDEVIMGNVLNAGVGQNPARQSAIYAGLPEESNVYTVQKVCASGMKAIALASQAICAGDADIVVAGGMENMSNVPYALADARWGFRMNMPFGKITDLLVHDGLWEIFNGYHMGFTAENIAAKYGISRAEQDQLAFESHRRARAAIASGAVADEIVPVVIPQRKGDPKVFAVDERPMDTSLEKMAKLSPVFKKDGSVTAGNASGINDGATAVVVMSAEKAKALGLKPLVKIKGYASGGVDPAYMGLGPIPATRKLFNKLGITMKDIGLIELNEAFACQALGCIKELDVNLDICNINGSGISIGHPIGNTGARITYTLAMNMKKRGVNLGLASLCIGGGQGMSIVLEAV
;
A
#
# COMPACT_ATOMS: atom_id res chain seq x y z
N MET A 1 7.28 -13.63 -50.10
CA MET A 1 7.84 -13.78 -48.76
C MET A 1 8.86 -12.68 -48.36
N LEU A 2 9.61 -12.10 -49.28
CA LEU A 2 10.59 -11.03 -48.97
C LEU A 2 9.97 -9.65 -48.61
N ARG A 3 8.75 -9.36 -49.03
CA ARG A 3 8.06 -8.09 -48.70
C ARG A 3 7.45 -8.05 -47.30
N CYS A 4 7.13 -9.18 -46.67
CA CYS A 4 6.65 -9.23 -45.28
C CYS A 4 7.77 -9.09 -44.24
N ALA A 5 9.00 -9.52 -44.54
CA ALA A 5 10.14 -9.38 -43.64
C ALA A 5 10.60 -7.93 -43.48
N ALA A 6 10.50 -7.12 -44.54
CA ALA A 6 10.86 -5.70 -44.52
C ALA A 6 9.89 -4.86 -43.66
N SER A 7 8.60 -5.22 -43.63
CA SER A 7 7.58 -4.51 -42.84
C SER A 7 7.72 -4.79 -41.34
N PHE A 8 8.20 -5.98 -40.93
CA PHE A 8 8.43 -6.31 -39.54
C PHE A 8 9.67 -5.63 -38.94
N VAL A 9 10.71 -5.45 -39.72
CA VAL A 9 11.92 -4.74 -39.32
C VAL A 9 11.63 -3.25 -39.13
N THR A 10 10.79 -2.65 -39.98
CA THR A 10 10.40 -1.23 -39.87
C THR A 10 9.49 -0.98 -38.65
N ALA A 11 8.63 -1.93 -38.30
CA ALA A 11 7.75 -1.80 -37.10
C ALA A 11 8.52 -1.97 -35.79
N ALA A 12 9.55 -2.81 -35.73
CA ALA A 12 10.41 -2.96 -34.54
C ALA A 12 11.30 -1.72 -34.31
N TYR A 13 11.71 -1.02 -35.35
CA TYR A 13 12.51 0.21 -35.26
C TYR A 13 11.69 1.45 -34.82
N SER A 14 10.39 1.46 -35.03
CA SER A 14 9.54 2.59 -34.66
C SER A 14 9.25 2.66 -33.15
N GLN A 15 9.56 1.62 -32.40
CA GLN A 15 9.37 1.60 -30.93
C GLN A 15 10.62 1.94 -30.12
N VAL A 16 11.80 1.98 -30.74
CA VAL A 16 13.03 2.41 -30.10
C VAL A 16 13.33 3.84 -30.57
N ARG A 17 13.04 4.83 -29.76
CA ARG A 17 13.46 6.23 -29.98
C ARG A 17 14.98 6.33 -29.85
N LEU A 18 15.71 5.96 -30.89
CA LEU A 18 17.10 6.35 -31.11
C LEU A 18 17.11 7.65 -31.90
N VAL A 19 17.84 8.62 -31.44
CA VAL A 19 17.96 9.96 -32.01
C VAL A 19 18.49 9.85 -33.45
N PRO A 20 17.92 10.54 -34.46
CA PRO A 20 18.22 10.32 -35.90
C PRO A 20 19.62 10.70 -36.34
N HIS A 21 20.50 11.19 -35.51
CA HIS A 21 21.79 11.74 -35.92
C HIS A 21 22.95 10.75 -36.03
N ASP A 22 22.88 9.57 -35.38
CA ASP A 22 24.06 8.69 -35.30
C ASP A 22 24.12 7.56 -36.38
N LEU A 23 23.10 7.34 -37.18
CA LEU A 23 23.05 6.25 -38.13
C LEU A 23 23.51 6.63 -39.56
N ARG A 24 23.78 7.92 -39.83
CA ARG A 24 24.23 8.36 -41.17
C ARG A 24 25.74 8.31 -41.38
N ALA A 25 26.51 7.95 -40.35
CA ALA A 25 27.98 7.97 -40.37
C ALA A 25 28.63 6.58 -40.35
N LEU A 26 27.88 5.49 -40.50
CA LEU A 26 28.49 4.16 -40.58
C LEU A 26 28.82 3.81 -42.01
N PRO A 27 30.10 3.46 -42.34
CA PRO A 27 30.52 3.06 -43.70
C PRO A 27 29.79 1.77 -44.12
N ALA A 28 29.40 1.69 -45.37
CA ALA A 28 28.72 0.52 -46.01
C ALA A 28 29.53 -0.78 -45.87
N GLU A 29 30.81 -0.70 -45.58
CA GLU A 29 31.74 -1.83 -45.44
C GLU A 29 31.48 -2.68 -44.18
N LEU A 30 30.75 -2.19 -43.19
CA LEU A 30 30.41 -2.96 -41.99
C LEU A 30 29.41 -4.09 -42.21
N PHE A 31 28.70 -4.08 -43.34
CA PHE A 31 27.68 -5.09 -43.64
C PHE A 31 28.21 -6.28 -44.47
N THR A 32 29.48 -6.30 -44.80
CA THR A 32 30.10 -7.35 -45.65
C THR A 32 31.01 -8.30 -44.84
N GLN A 33 31.08 -8.20 -43.51
CA GLN A 33 31.92 -9.09 -42.72
C GLN A 33 31.24 -10.44 -42.41
N PRO A 34 31.94 -11.57 -42.55
CA PRO A 34 31.39 -12.91 -42.29
C PRO A 34 30.89 -13.17 -40.87
N SER A 35 31.37 -12.38 -39.90
CA SER A 35 30.94 -12.47 -38.50
C SER A 35 29.49 -12.03 -38.23
N PHE A 36 28.92 -11.18 -39.12
CA PHE A 36 27.54 -10.74 -38.96
C PHE A 36 26.51 -11.79 -39.43
N SER A 37 26.87 -12.63 -40.38
CA SER A 37 25.99 -13.71 -40.85
C SER A 37 25.90 -14.86 -39.84
N ALA A 38 26.95 -15.12 -39.06
CA ALA A 38 26.96 -16.16 -38.03
C ALA A 38 26.08 -15.82 -36.83
N HIS A 39 26.02 -14.53 -36.42
CA HIS A 39 25.16 -14.08 -35.35
C HIS A 39 23.67 -14.04 -35.74
N PHE A 40 23.37 -13.79 -37.01
CA PHE A 40 21.99 -13.84 -37.49
C PHE A 40 21.46 -15.26 -37.62
N LEU A 41 22.32 -16.21 -37.96
CA LEU A 41 21.97 -17.63 -38.02
C LEU A 41 21.72 -18.21 -36.62
N THR A 42 22.53 -17.84 -35.60
CA THR A 42 22.32 -18.26 -34.20
C THR A 42 21.04 -17.66 -33.60
N PHE A 43 20.65 -16.44 -33.96
CA PHE A 43 19.38 -15.87 -33.54
C PHE A 43 18.18 -16.56 -34.23
N TYR A 44 18.30 -16.91 -35.47
CA TYR A 44 17.26 -17.65 -36.22
C TYR A 44 17.11 -19.09 -35.71
N ASP A 45 18.21 -19.74 -35.37
CA ASP A 45 18.22 -21.07 -34.74
C ASP A 45 17.66 -21.01 -33.30
N PHE A 46 17.95 -19.95 -32.52
CA PHE A 46 17.37 -19.72 -31.19
C PHE A 46 15.84 -19.55 -31.27
N VAL A 47 15.32 -18.89 -32.30
CA VAL A 47 13.87 -18.75 -32.53
C VAL A 47 13.25 -20.08 -33.00
N LYS A 48 13.98 -20.91 -33.74
CA LYS A 48 13.54 -22.27 -34.12
C LYS A 48 13.52 -23.24 -32.94
N TYR A 49 14.47 -23.14 -32.03
CA TYR A 49 14.52 -23.99 -30.80
C TYR A 49 13.39 -23.68 -29.79
N LYS A 50 12.77 -22.49 -29.84
CA LYS A 50 11.58 -22.17 -29.02
C LYS A 50 10.29 -22.85 -29.46
N LYS A 51 10.32 -23.75 -30.46
CA LYS A 51 9.19 -24.65 -30.79
C LYS A 51 9.21 -25.99 -30.08
N ILE A 52 10.10 -26.20 -29.10
CA ILE A 52 9.93 -27.30 -28.15
C ILE A 52 8.84 -26.84 -27.17
N ARG A 53 7.59 -27.04 -27.54
CA ARG A 53 6.52 -27.14 -26.53
C ARG A 53 6.89 -28.36 -25.70
N PRO A 54 7.10 -28.23 -24.36
CA PRO A 54 7.18 -29.42 -23.54
C PRO A 54 5.92 -30.25 -23.83
N SER A 55 6.05 -31.55 -24.00
CA SER A 55 4.90 -32.41 -24.19
C SER A 55 3.98 -32.25 -22.97
N PRO A 56 2.65 -32.34 -23.13
CA PRO A 56 1.71 -32.25 -22.01
C PRO A 56 2.01 -33.27 -20.87
N GLU A 57 2.76 -34.31 -21.19
CA GLU A 57 3.16 -35.34 -20.22
C GLU A 57 4.27 -34.92 -19.27
N ASN A 58 5.13 -33.94 -19.65
CA ASN A 58 6.19 -33.39 -18.79
C ASN A 58 5.73 -32.21 -17.92
N LEU A 59 4.46 -31.80 -18.02
CA LEU A 59 3.84 -30.76 -17.19
C LEU A 59 2.97 -31.34 -16.05
N LYS A 60 3.03 -32.65 -15.81
CA LYS A 60 2.29 -33.31 -14.71
C LYS A 60 2.91 -33.16 -13.32
N GLY A 61 3.92 -32.33 -13.12
CA GLY A 61 4.11 -31.71 -11.83
C GLY A 61 3.13 -30.55 -11.73
N GLU A 62 1.99 -30.70 -11.05
CA GLU A 62 1.19 -29.55 -10.63
C GLU A 62 2.15 -28.60 -9.95
N ILE A 63 2.45 -27.44 -10.58
CA ILE A 63 3.12 -26.35 -9.87
C ILE A 63 2.06 -25.86 -8.88
N GLN A 64 2.04 -26.49 -7.70
CA GLN A 64 1.22 -26.03 -6.61
C GLN A 64 1.77 -24.64 -6.22
N MET A 65 1.06 -23.60 -6.63
CA MET A 65 1.45 -22.23 -6.26
C MET A 65 1.44 -22.15 -4.74
N ARG A 66 2.56 -21.66 -4.16
CA ARG A 66 2.67 -21.46 -2.73
C ARG A 66 1.59 -20.50 -2.23
N GLU A 67 1.07 -20.74 -1.06
CA GLU A 67 0.08 -19.88 -0.44
C GLU A 67 0.73 -18.87 0.50
N ALA A 68 0.28 -17.61 0.40
CA ALA A 68 0.72 -16.55 1.30
C ALA A 68 -0.32 -16.34 2.42
N VAL A 69 0.15 -16.35 3.67
CA VAL A 69 -0.68 -16.17 4.86
C VAL A 69 -0.19 -14.97 5.68
N ILE A 70 -1.11 -14.27 6.33
CA ILE A 70 -0.81 -13.23 7.32
C ILE A 70 -0.82 -13.91 8.70
N VAL A 71 0.29 -13.86 9.42
CA VAL A 71 0.42 -14.52 10.73
C VAL A 71 0.25 -13.57 11.90
N SER A 72 0.61 -12.30 11.72
CA SER A 72 0.52 -11.26 12.75
C SER A 72 0.47 -9.88 12.13
N GLY A 73 0.26 -8.87 12.96
CA GLY A 73 0.35 -7.47 12.58
C GLY A 73 0.22 -6.54 13.77
N ALA A 74 0.49 -5.28 13.51
CA ALA A 74 0.29 -4.18 14.45
C ALA A 74 0.02 -2.88 13.69
N ARG A 75 -0.76 -1.97 14.29
CA ARG A 75 -0.93 -0.60 13.81
C ARG A 75 -0.74 0.40 14.94
N THR A 76 -0.35 1.61 14.64
CA THR A 76 -0.54 2.72 15.57
C THR A 76 -2.02 3.07 15.67
N ALA A 77 -2.44 3.73 16.72
CA ALA A 77 -3.64 4.54 16.64
C ALA A 77 -3.43 5.62 15.56
N VAL A 78 -4.52 6.09 14.96
CA VAL A 78 -4.50 7.11 13.89
C VAL A 78 -4.61 8.49 14.51
N GLY A 79 -3.62 9.35 14.25
CA GLY A 79 -3.59 10.74 14.71
C GLY A 79 -4.30 11.69 13.76
N GLU A 80 -4.85 12.77 14.28
CA GLU A 80 -5.37 13.88 13.48
C GLU A 80 -4.25 14.78 12.94
N PHE A 81 -4.56 15.54 11.90
CA PHE A 81 -3.66 16.54 11.35
C PHE A 81 -3.26 17.58 12.40
N GLY A 82 -1.95 17.72 12.60
CA GLY A 82 -1.42 18.57 13.67
C GLY A 82 -1.65 18.06 15.09
N GLY A 83 -2.20 16.84 15.24
CA GLY A 83 -2.53 16.19 16.50
C GLY A 83 -1.35 15.53 17.21
N SER A 84 -1.63 14.45 17.93
CA SER A 84 -0.64 13.81 18.81
C SER A 84 0.59 13.26 18.07
N LEU A 85 0.43 12.76 16.85
CA LEU A 85 1.53 12.14 16.08
C LEU A 85 2.34 13.14 15.22
N LYS A 86 2.00 14.42 15.17
CA LYS A 86 2.69 15.40 14.32
C LYS A 86 4.20 15.46 14.52
N GLY A 87 4.67 15.24 15.74
CA GLY A 87 6.09 15.26 16.09
C GLY A 87 6.81 13.91 15.97
N VAL A 88 6.08 12.85 15.64
CA VAL A 88 6.63 11.50 15.49
C VAL A 88 6.95 11.27 14.01
N SER A 89 8.22 11.00 13.68
CA SER A 89 8.59 10.79 12.27
C SER A 89 7.86 9.58 11.68
N VAL A 90 7.61 9.62 10.37
CA VAL A 90 7.01 8.48 9.65
C VAL A 90 7.88 7.22 9.77
N VAL A 91 9.20 7.38 9.81
CA VAL A 91 10.17 6.30 9.99
C VAL A 91 10.02 5.66 11.38
N GLU A 92 9.83 6.46 12.42
CA GLU A 92 9.64 5.94 13.78
C GLU A 92 8.31 5.19 13.93
N MET A 93 7.23 5.69 13.34
CA MET A 93 5.96 4.96 13.29
C MET A 93 6.10 3.63 12.54
N GLY A 94 6.81 3.64 11.40
CA GLY A 94 7.13 2.44 10.64
C GLY A 94 7.95 1.43 11.45
N ARG A 95 9.01 1.91 12.12
CA ARG A 95 9.84 1.11 13.03
C ARG A 95 8.99 0.39 14.08
N LEU A 96 8.12 1.14 14.74
CA LEU A 96 7.31 0.63 15.83
C LEU A 96 6.39 -0.51 15.39
N VAL A 97 5.66 -0.33 14.28
CA VAL A 97 4.72 -1.34 13.79
C VAL A 97 5.41 -2.56 13.18
N ILE A 98 6.57 -2.39 12.53
CA ILE A 98 7.38 -3.49 12.02
C ILE A 98 7.84 -4.36 13.19
N LYS A 99 8.47 -3.74 14.20
CA LYS A 99 8.97 -4.44 15.38
C LYS A 99 7.86 -5.18 16.10
N GLU A 100 6.75 -4.50 16.38
CA GLU A 100 5.62 -5.08 17.11
C GLU A 100 4.97 -6.24 16.34
N ALA A 101 4.82 -6.12 15.01
CA ALA A 101 4.28 -7.20 14.18
C ALA A 101 5.15 -8.46 14.25
N ILE A 102 6.48 -8.29 14.28
CA ILE A 102 7.45 -9.39 14.43
C ILE A 102 7.31 -10.03 15.82
N ILE A 103 7.27 -9.23 16.87
CA ILE A 103 7.14 -9.71 18.27
C ILE A 103 5.81 -10.46 18.44
N ARG A 104 4.70 -9.94 17.93
CA ARG A 104 3.39 -10.60 18.00
C ARG A 104 3.33 -11.93 17.26
N ALA A 105 4.20 -12.14 16.28
CA ALA A 105 4.39 -13.44 15.63
C ALA A 105 5.18 -14.45 16.48
N GLY A 106 5.73 -14.04 17.62
CA GLY A 106 6.66 -14.87 18.42
C GLY A 106 8.04 -14.97 17.75
N LEU A 107 8.41 -14.02 16.91
CA LEU A 107 9.61 -14.04 16.09
C LEU A 107 10.59 -12.93 16.47
N ARG A 108 11.86 -13.13 16.13
CA ARG A 108 12.91 -12.11 16.14
C ARG A 108 13.78 -12.21 14.90
N PRO A 109 14.37 -11.11 14.42
CA PRO A 109 15.29 -11.13 13.30
C PRO A 109 16.56 -11.93 13.62
N ALA A 110 16.97 -12.78 12.67
CA ALA A 110 18.22 -13.54 12.74
C ALA A 110 18.76 -13.75 11.33
N VAL A 111 20.07 -13.87 11.20
CA VAL A 111 20.74 -14.13 9.93
C VAL A 111 21.06 -15.61 9.82
N THR A 112 20.80 -16.23 8.68
CA THR A 112 21.14 -17.63 8.42
C THR A 112 22.60 -17.77 7.98
N ASP A 113 23.17 -18.97 8.10
CA ASP A 113 24.53 -19.23 7.65
C ASP A 113 24.70 -18.99 6.15
N ALA A 114 23.68 -19.29 5.34
CA ALA A 114 23.69 -19.01 3.90
C ALA A 114 23.78 -17.50 3.60
N VAL A 115 23.06 -16.68 4.36
CA VAL A 115 23.11 -15.21 4.24
C VAL A 115 24.47 -14.68 4.72
N LYS A 116 25.00 -15.21 5.83
CA LYS A 116 26.34 -14.86 6.31
C LYS A 116 27.43 -15.19 5.26
N ALA A 117 27.34 -16.36 4.64
CA ALA A 117 28.28 -16.80 3.60
C ALA A 117 28.24 -15.92 2.33
N ALA A 118 27.15 -15.24 2.07
CA ALA A 118 27.00 -14.31 0.95
C ALA A 118 27.56 -12.91 1.23
N ARG A 119 28.00 -12.61 2.45
CA ARG A 119 28.59 -11.29 2.81
C ARG A 119 29.90 -11.06 2.09
N PRO A 120 30.22 -9.80 1.74
CA PRO A 120 31.57 -9.47 1.26
C PRO A 120 32.64 -9.90 2.26
N ALA A 121 33.67 -10.63 1.79
CA ALA A 121 34.70 -11.21 2.64
C ALA A 121 35.47 -10.17 3.50
N ILE A 122 35.52 -8.92 3.06
CA ILE A 122 36.14 -7.80 3.79
C ILE A 122 35.50 -7.55 5.17
N PHE A 123 34.23 -7.94 5.36
CA PHE A 123 33.55 -7.70 6.64
C PHE A 123 33.87 -8.76 7.71
N GLY A 124 34.45 -9.89 7.32
CA GLY A 124 34.74 -10.97 8.26
C GLY A 124 33.48 -11.67 8.77
N ASP A 125 33.65 -12.45 9.82
CA ASP A 125 32.55 -13.18 10.47
C ASP A 125 32.06 -12.40 11.70
N PHE A 126 30.79 -12.03 11.68
CA PHE A 126 30.11 -11.35 12.81
C PHE A 126 28.61 -11.71 12.80
N ASP A 127 27.97 -11.66 13.96
CA ASP A 127 26.54 -11.94 14.06
C ASP A 127 25.67 -10.74 13.70
N MET A 128 26.03 -9.54 14.17
CA MET A 128 25.30 -8.29 13.94
C MET A 128 26.29 -7.14 13.72
N THR A 129 25.95 -6.22 12.81
CA THR A 129 26.66 -4.96 12.66
C THR A 129 26.46 -4.06 13.88
N ASP A 130 27.28 -3.02 14.03
CA ASP A 130 27.12 -2.06 15.15
C ASP A 130 25.83 -1.24 15.01
N VAL A 131 25.36 -1.01 13.78
CA VAL A 131 24.05 -0.35 13.54
C VAL A 131 22.93 -1.25 13.99
N GLN A 132 22.95 -2.54 13.62
CA GLN A 132 21.92 -3.48 14.05
C GLN A 132 21.91 -3.63 15.58
N LYS A 133 23.07 -3.85 16.22
CA LYS A 133 23.19 -3.96 17.69
C LYS A 133 22.55 -2.80 18.43
N LYS A 134 22.69 -1.58 17.90
CA LYS A 134 22.13 -0.36 18.52
C LYS A 134 20.61 -0.38 18.64
N TYR A 135 19.93 -1.04 17.71
CA TYR A 135 18.46 -1.06 17.61
C TYR A 135 17.85 -2.43 17.91
N TYR A 136 18.69 -3.44 18.12
CA TYR A 136 18.24 -4.81 18.40
C TYR A 136 18.00 -5.00 19.90
N ASP A 137 16.73 -5.09 20.28
CA ASP A 137 16.27 -5.30 21.66
C ASP A 137 15.11 -6.30 21.69
N TYR A 138 15.25 -7.41 20.96
CA TYR A 138 14.31 -8.53 21.00
C TYR A 138 14.63 -9.48 22.11
N ASP A 139 13.57 -10.06 22.72
CA ASP A 139 13.71 -11.14 23.67
C ASP A 139 14.36 -12.36 23.01
N SER A 140 15.38 -12.93 23.63
CA SER A 140 16.10 -14.08 23.12
C SER A 140 15.26 -15.36 23.07
N SER A 141 14.17 -15.44 23.85
CA SER A 141 13.22 -16.57 23.84
C SER A 141 12.39 -16.64 22.55
N LEU A 142 12.27 -15.53 21.79
CA LEU A 142 11.56 -15.51 20.53
C LEU A 142 12.31 -16.33 19.47
N THR A 143 11.57 -16.93 18.54
CA THR A 143 12.14 -17.75 17.46
C THR A 143 12.89 -16.88 16.45
N GLY A 144 14.19 -17.14 16.27
CA GLY A 144 15.03 -16.43 15.31
C GLY A 144 14.72 -16.87 13.89
N VAL A 145 14.39 -15.90 13.01
CA VAL A 145 14.15 -16.14 11.58
C VAL A 145 14.76 -15.03 10.73
N TYR A 146 15.10 -15.34 9.49
CA TYR A 146 15.48 -14.35 8.50
C TYR A 146 14.23 -13.81 7.82
N PHE A 147 14.15 -12.49 7.71
CA PHE A 147 13.13 -11.79 6.93
C PHE A 147 13.72 -11.44 5.57
N ASP A 148 13.20 -12.04 4.51
CA ASP A 148 13.71 -11.88 3.15
C ASP A 148 13.53 -10.45 2.67
N GLU A 149 12.32 -9.89 2.90
CA GLU A 149 11.97 -8.55 2.47
C GLU A 149 11.20 -7.77 3.53
N VAL A 150 11.30 -6.44 3.45
CA VAL A 150 10.40 -5.49 4.12
C VAL A 150 9.85 -4.51 3.09
N ILE A 151 8.54 -4.44 2.95
CA ILE A 151 7.87 -3.64 1.93
C ILE A 151 6.90 -2.68 2.61
N MET A 152 7.19 -1.38 2.62
CA MET A 152 6.31 -0.39 3.25
C MET A 152 5.81 0.64 2.25
N GLY A 153 4.48 0.86 2.26
CA GLY A 153 3.86 1.95 1.54
C GLY A 153 4.14 3.29 2.21
N ASN A 154 4.56 4.28 1.44
CA ASN A 154 4.65 5.68 1.88
C ASN A 154 4.54 6.59 0.67
N VAL A 155 3.62 7.55 0.70
CA VAL A 155 3.32 8.45 -0.42
C VAL A 155 4.09 9.74 -0.30
N LEU A 156 4.00 10.40 0.84
CA LEU A 156 4.52 11.73 1.10
C LEU A 156 5.91 11.62 1.77
N ASN A 157 6.91 11.23 1.00
CA ASN A 157 8.24 10.92 1.51
C ASN A 157 9.31 11.98 1.21
N ALA A 158 8.92 13.15 0.71
CA ALA A 158 9.85 14.25 0.47
C ALA A 158 10.52 14.70 1.79
N GLY A 159 11.85 14.80 1.77
CA GLY A 159 12.64 15.22 2.95
C GLY A 159 12.80 14.16 4.04
N VAL A 160 12.23 12.95 3.90
CA VAL A 160 12.36 11.87 4.89
C VAL A 160 13.71 11.14 4.81
N GLY A 161 14.44 11.32 3.74
CA GLY A 161 15.71 10.63 3.47
C GLY A 161 15.53 9.46 2.51
N GLN A 162 16.64 8.74 2.29
CA GLN A 162 16.63 7.61 1.36
C GLN A 162 15.78 6.46 1.90
N ASN A 163 14.86 5.95 1.06
CA ASN A 163 14.09 4.73 1.32
C ASN A 163 13.54 4.66 2.77
N PRO A 164 12.47 5.36 3.09
CA PRO A 164 11.90 5.39 4.44
C PRO A 164 11.60 3.99 5.02
N ALA A 165 11.20 3.03 4.18
CA ALA A 165 11.01 1.64 4.61
C ALA A 165 12.32 1.02 5.12
N ARG A 166 13.45 1.29 4.43
CA ARG A 166 14.77 0.79 4.83
C ARG A 166 15.19 1.36 6.19
N GLN A 167 14.99 2.65 6.40
CA GLN A 167 15.27 3.28 7.69
C GLN A 167 14.45 2.63 8.80
N SER A 168 13.13 2.47 8.58
CA SER A 168 12.22 1.84 9.55
C SER A 168 12.63 0.40 9.89
N ALA A 169 13.02 -0.39 8.89
CA ALA A 169 13.44 -1.79 9.07
C ALA A 169 14.73 -1.89 9.90
N ILE A 170 15.76 -1.11 9.57
CA ILE A 170 17.03 -1.11 10.31
C ILE A 170 16.78 -0.64 11.76
N TYR A 171 16.00 0.42 11.95
CA TYR A 171 15.66 0.90 13.30
C TYR A 171 14.74 -0.05 14.07
N ALA A 172 14.05 -0.97 13.38
CA ALA A 172 13.35 -2.08 14.00
C ALA A 172 14.25 -3.27 14.36
N GLY A 173 15.57 -3.19 14.10
CA GLY A 173 16.54 -4.23 14.42
C GLY A 173 16.65 -5.35 13.39
N LEU A 174 16.10 -5.16 12.17
CA LEU A 174 16.32 -6.14 11.09
C LEU A 174 17.76 -6.07 10.59
N PRO A 175 18.30 -7.19 10.09
CA PRO A 175 19.66 -7.23 9.54
C PRO A 175 19.74 -6.44 8.23
N GLU A 176 20.92 -5.91 7.95
CA GLU A 176 21.20 -5.15 6.74
C GLU A 176 21.09 -5.99 5.46
N GLU A 177 21.15 -7.30 5.57
CA GLU A 177 21.01 -8.25 4.47
C GLU A 177 19.55 -8.38 3.99
N SER A 178 18.56 -8.05 4.83
CA SER A 178 17.17 -8.04 4.39
C SER A 178 16.95 -7.02 3.27
N ASN A 179 16.27 -7.44 2.20
CA ASN A 179 15.91 -6.54 1.11
C ASN A 179 14.75 -5.63 1.52
N VAL A 180 14.89 -4.33 1.31
CA VAL A 180 13.87 -3.36 1.78
C VAL A 180 13.60 -2.29 0.75
N TYR A 181 12.32 -2.01 0.48
CA TYR A 181 11.92 -0.93 -0.41
C TYR A 181 10.60 -0.27 -0.04
N THR A 182 10.45 0.98 -0.47
CA THR A 182 9.25 1.79 -0.28
C THR A 182 8.38 1.73 -1.53
N VAL A 183 7.06 1.55 -1.35
CA VAL A 183 6.07 1.49 -2.43
C VAL A 183 5.19 2.72 -2.42
N GLN A 184 5.01 3.33 -3.60
CA GLN A 184 4.08 4.43 -3.81
C GLN A 184 3.01 4.03 -4.83
N LYS A 185 1.79 3.86 -4.37
CA LYS A 185 0.55 3.67 -5.16
C LYS A 185 -0.57 4.51 -4.56
N VAL A 186 -0.25 5.74 -4.18
CA VAL A 186 -1.15 6.68 -3.49
C VAL A 186 -1.89 5.96 -2.34
N CYS A 187 -3.21 6.08 -2.22
CA CYS A 187 -4.00 5.51 -1.11
C CYS A 187 -3.84 3.99 -0.93
N ALA A 188 -3.48 3.25 -1.98
CA ALA A 188 -3.31 1.80 -1.92
C ALA A 188 -1.87 1.35 -1.65
N SER A 189 -0.92 2.23 -1.32
CA SER A 189 0.49 1.88 -1.14
C SER A 189 0.67 0.74 -0.13
N GLY A 190 0.02 0.80 1.03
CA GLY A 190 0.10 -0.25 2.04
C GLY A 190 -0.54 -1.59 1.61
N MET A 191 -1.69 -1.57 0.94
CA MET A 191 -2.30 -2.79 0.40
C MET A 191 -1.46 -3.37 -0.74
N LYS A 192 -0.84 -2.51 -1.57
CA LYS A 192 0.08 -2.95 -2.63
C LYS A 192 1.34 -3.60 -2.04
N ALA A 193 1.86 -3.10 -0.94
CA ALA A 193 2.97 -3.73 -0.22
C ALA A 193 2.62 -5.17 0.21
N ILE A 194 1.43 -5.38 0.79
CA ILE A 194 0.94 -6.72 1.17
C ILE A 194 0.76 -7.63 -0.07
N ALA A 195 0.25 -7.08 -1.18
CA ALA A 195 0.12 -7.83 -2.43
C ALA A 195 1.47 -8.21 -3.03
N LEU A 196 2.50 -7.34 -2.94
CA LEU A 196 3.86 -7.64 -3.39
C LEU A 196 4.51 -8.72 -2.52
N ALA A 197 4.32 -8.67 -1.20
CA ALA A 197 4.74 -9.75 -0.30
C ALA A 197 4.14 -11.10 -0.71
N SER A 198 2.83 -11.12 -0.98
CA SER A 198 2.16 -12.33 -1.49
C SER A 198 2.74 -12.78 -2.85
N GLN A 199 3.08 -11.85 -3.75
CA GLN A 199 3.71 -12.18 -5.04
C GLN A 199 5.08 -12.82 -4.86
N ALA A 200 5.95 -12.24 -4.04
CA ALA A 200 7.29 -12.77 -3.76
C ALA A 200 7.21 -14.18 -3.17
N ILE A 201 6.30 -14.41 -2.22
CA ILE A 201 6.08 -15.73 -1.61
C ILE A 201 5.57 -16.74 -2.63
N CYS A 202 4.54 -16.39 -3.41
CA CYS A 202 3.97 -17.30 -4.42
C CYS A 202 4.95 -17.60 -5.57
N ALA A 203 5.85 -16.67 -5.90
CA ALA A 203 6.92 -16.84 -6.88
C ALA A 203 8.07 -17.71 -6.35
N GLY A 204 8.21 -17.86 -5.03
CA GLY A 204 9.31 -18.57 -4.39
C GLY A 204 10.55 -17.72 -4.11
N ASP A 205 10.45 -16.40 -4.30
CA ASP A 205 11.54 -15.44 -4.08
C ASP A 205 11.74 -15.15 -2.58
N ALA A 206 10.70 -15.34 -1.76
CA ALA A 206 10.72 -15.09 -0.32
C ALA A 206 9.91 -16.13 0.45
N ASP A 207 10.27 -16.35 1.72
CA ASP A 207 9.51 -17.15 2.68
C ASP A 207 8.80 -16.29 3.72
N ILE A 208 9.45 -15.22 4.19
CA ILE A 208 8.93 -14.36 5.25
C ILE A 208 9.14 -12.89 4.85
N VAL A 209 8.06 -12.13 4.78
CA VAL A 209 8.07 -10.71 4.39
C VAL A 209 7.32 -9.89 5.45
N VAL A 210 7.88 -8.77 5.85
CA VAL A 210 7.11 -7.74 6.57
C VAL A 210 6.56 -6.76 5.54
N ALA A 211 5.24 -6.57 5.53
CA ALA A 211 4.59 -5.67 4.59
C ALA A 211 3.63 -4.73 5.30
N GLY A 212 3.52 -3.49 4.83
CA GLY A 212 2.64 -2.54 5.48
C GLY A 212 2.59 -1.17 4.81
N GLY A 213 2.26 -0.16 5.60
CA GLY A 213 2.25 1.23 5.16
C GLY A 213 2.40 2.18 6.33
N MET A 214 2.90 3.36 6.04
CA MET A 214 3.13 4.42 7.01
C MET A 214 2.95 5.77 6.35
N GLU A 215 2.41 6.73 7.08
CA GLU A 215 2.24 8.09 6.59
C GLU A 215 2.22 9.08 7.75
N ASN A 216 2.91 10.19 7.60
CA ASN A 216 2.76 11.35 8.47
C ASN A 216 2.43 12.55 7.61
N MET A 217 1.14 12.83 7.46
CA MET A 217 0.65 13.94 6.63
C MET A 217 0.84 15.28 7.34
N SER A 218 0.95 15.26 8.68
CA SER A 218 1.20 16.46 9.49
C SER A 218 2.61 17.03 9.34
N ASN A 219 3.56 16.23 8.83
CA ASN A 219 4.98 16.61 8.79
C ASN A 219 5.53 16.71 7.36
N VAL A 220 4.65 16.87 6.38
CA VAL A 220 5.05 17.02 4.97
C VAL A 220 5.60 18.42 4.72
N PRO A 221 6.77 18.55 4.08
CA PRO A 221 7.39 19.85 3.86
C PRO A 221 6.75 20.61 2.69
N TYR A 222 7.10 21.90 2.62
CA TYR A 222 6.90 22.72 1.43
C TYR A 222 8.14 22.66 0.54
N ALA A 223 7.96 22.74 -0.79
CA ALA A 223 9.03 22.79 -1.77
C ALA A 223 9.23 24.19 -2.36
N LEU A 224 10.48 24.54 -2.53
CA LEU A 224 10.95 25.74 -3.21
C LEU A 224 11.76 25.33 -4.45
N ALA A 225 11.09 24.87 -5.51
CA ALA A 225 11.74 24.28 -6.68
C ALA A 225 12.76 25.23 -7.33
N ASP A 226 12.43 26.51 -7.45
CA ASP A 226 13.27 27.53 -8.08
C ASP A 226 14.50 27.91 -7.24
N ALA A 227 14.50 27.60 -5.93
CA ALA A 227 15.60 27.92 -5.02
C ALA A 227 16.93 27.27 -5.45
N ARG A 228 16.92 26.08 -6.06
CA ARG A 228 18.11 25.40 -6.57
C ARG A 228 18.87 26.23 -7.60
N TRP A 229 18.16 27.05 -8.37
CA TRP A 229 18.73 27.88 -9.44
C TRP A 229 18.81 29.36 -9.06
N GLY A 230 18.51 29.73 -7.80
CA GLY A 230 18.77 31.05 -7.22
C GLY A 230 17.65 32.06 -7.39
N PHE A 231 16.39 31.71 -7.55
CA PHE A 231 15.22 32.62 -7.65
C PHE A 231 15.42 33.83 -8.58
N ARG A 232 16.17 33.67 -9.68
CA ARG A 232 16.54 34.76 -10.57
C ARG A 232 15.30 35.43 -11.15
N MET A 233 15.07 36.71 -10.76
CA MET A 233 14.03 37.59 -11.32
C MET A 233 12.66 36.90 -11.52
N ASN A 234 12.36 35.88 -10.72
CA ASN A 234 11.04 35.24 -10.76
C ASN A 234 9.98 36.16 -10.17
N MET A 235 9.22 36.78 -11.05
CA MET A 235 8.09 37.58 -10.68
C MET A 235 6.83 36.72 -10.71
N PRO A 236 5.93 36.81 -9.69
CA PRO A 236 5.98 37.80 -8.62
C PRO A 236 6.72 37.38 -7.34
N PHE A 237 7.30 36.25 -7.08
CA PHE A 237 8.07 35.97 -5.83
C PHE A 237 8.45 34.50 -5.63
N GLY A 238 8.64 33.71 -6.67
CA GLY A 238 8.93 32.29 -6.52
C GLY A 238 7.73 31.48 -5.96
N LYS A 239 7.51 30.31 -6.47
CA LYS A 239 6.39 29.46 -6.05
C LYS A 239 6.80 28.59 -4.87
N ILE A 240 6.06 28.69 -3.76
CA ILE A 240 6.10 27.74 -2.65
C ILE A 240 4.99 26.71 -2.90
N THR A 241 5.36 25.43 -2.98
CA THR A 241 4.43 24.32 -3.22
C THR A 241 4.23 23.53 -1.94
N ASP A 242 3.00 23.42 -1.48
CA ASP A 242 2.62 22.49 -0.42
C ASP A 242 2.61 21.07 -0.98
N LEU A 243 3.60 20.24 -0.56
CA LEU A 243 3.74 18.88 -1.05
C LEU A 243 2.68 17.93 -0.50
N LEU A 244 2.05 18.25 0.64
CA LEU A 244 0.90 17.49 1.13
C LEU A 244 -0.24 17.54 0.12
N VAL A 245 -0.56 18.74 -0.36
CA VAL A 245 -1.64 18.94 -1.32
C VAL A 245 -1.22 18.45 -2.71
N HIS A 246 -0.06 18.91 -3.20
CA HIS A 246 0.38 18.68 -4.57
C HIS A 246 0.60 17.19 -4.89
N ASP A 247 1.28 16.45 -3.99
CA ASP A 247 1.65 15.07 -4.24
C ASP A 247 0.62 14.06 -3.70
N GLY A 248 -0.22 14.48 -2.74
CA GLY A 248 -1.17 13.59 -2.05
C GLY A 248 -2.64 13.83 -2.36
N LEU A 249 -3.06 15.10 -2.53
CA LEU A 249 -4.47 15.49 -2.51
C LEU A 249 -4.93 16.25 -3.78
N TRP A 250 -4.05 16.39 -4.76
CA TRP A 250 -4.34 17.10 -6.01
C TRP A 250 -4.62 16.12 -7.15
N GLU A 251 -5.75 16.30 -7.83
CA GLU A 251 -6.04 15.57 -9.06
C GLU A 251 -5.33 16.30 -10.20
N ILE A 252 -4.17 15.75 -10.58
CA ILE A 252 -3.19 16.41 -11.44
C ILE A 252 -3.67 16.58 -12.90
N PHE A 253 -4.52 15.67 -13.39
CA PHE A 253 -4.97 15.65 -14.78
C PHE A 253 -6.02 16.73 -15.07
N ASN A 254 -6.91 17.01 -14.11
CA ASN A 254 -7.95 18.03 -14.23
C ASN A 254 -7.63 19.31 -13.44
N GLY A 255 -6.56 19.31 -12.63
CA GLY A 255 -6.05 20.51 -11.97
C GLY A 255 -6.89 21.01 -10.79
N TYR A 256 -7.44 20.11 -9.96
CA TYR A 256 -8.23 20.47 -8.78
C TYR A 256 -7.99 19.52 -7.60
N HIS A 257 -8.46 19.91 -6.41
CA HIS A 257 -8.36 19.07 -5.21
C HIS A 257 -9.22 17.80 -5.32
N MET A 258 -8.78 16.69 -4.72
CA MET A 258 -9.50 15.39 -4.72
C MET A 258 -10.97 15.50 -4.28
N GLY A 259 -11.32 16.47 -3.43
CA GLY A 259 -12.71 16.73 -3.05
C GLY A 259 -13.65 17.07 -4.21
N PHE A 260 -13.14 17.65 -5.31
CA PHE A 260 -13.94 17.86 -6.53
C PHE A 260 -14.31 16.54 -7.21
N THR A 261 -13.45 15.53 -7.16
CA THR A 261 -13.79 14.19 -7.68
C THR A 261 -14.96 13.57 -6.92
N ALA A 262 -15.06 13.87 -5.63
CA ALA A 262 -16.18 13.44 -4.79
C ALA A 262 -17.48 14.19 -5.16
N GLU A 263 -17.42 15.51 -5.38
CA GLU A 263 -18.57 16.28 -5.86
C GLU A 263 -19.05 15.80 -7.24
N ASN A 264 -18.13 15.40 -8.13
CA ASN A 264 -18.47 14.82 -9.43
C ASN A 264 -19.27 13.52 -9.26
N ILE A 265 -18.87 12.65 -8.31
CA ILE A 265 -19.57 11.40 -8.01
C ILE A 265 -20.95 11.70 -7.43
N ALA A 266 -21.04 12.63 -6.45
CA ALA A 266 -22.30 13.02 -5.85
C ALA A 266 -23.30 13.50 -6.91
N ALA A 267 -22.87 14.36 -7.82
CA ALA A 267 -23.69 14.85 -8.93
C ALA A 267 -24.08 13.73 -9.91
N LYS A 268 -23.13 12.86 -10.28
CA LYS A 268 -23.35 11.79 -11.27
C LYS A 268 -24.33 10.73 -10.80
N TYR A 269 -24.29 10.39 -9.51
CA TYR A 269 -25.13 9.34 -8.91
C TYR A 269 -26.38 9.90 -8.21
N GLY A 270 -26.56 11.23 -8.19
CA GLY A 270 -27.66 11.88 -7.49
C GLY A 270 -27.61 11.63 -5.97
N ILE A 271 -26.41 11.54 -5.38
CA ILE A 271 -26.22 11.29 -3.95
C ILE A 271 -26.43 12.60 -3.20
N SER A 272 -27.44 12.67 -2.38
CA SER A 272 -27.77 13.85 -1.61
C SER A 272 -26.80 14.11 -0.47
N ARG A 273 -26.76 15.35 0.01
CA ARG A 273 -26.02 15.75 1.21
C ARG A 273 -26.48 14.93 2.44
N ALA A 274 -27.79 14.67 2.58
CA ALA A 274 -28.33 13.93 3.70
C ALA A 274 -27.86 12.46 3.72
N GLU A 275 -27.81 11.79 2.57
CA GLU A 275 -27.26 10.44 2.47
C GLU A 275 -25.78 10.40 2.87
N GLN A 276 -24.99 11.39 2.45
CA GLN A 276 -23.58 11.51 2.80
C GLN A 276 -23.38 11.72 4.31
N ASP A 277 -24.14 12.61 4.91
CA ASP A 277 -24.07 12.87 6.35
C ASP A 277 -24.54 11.67 7.18
N GLN A 278 -25.55 10.92 6.70
CA GLN A 278 -26.02 9.69 7.36
C GLN A 278 -24.93 8.60 7.38
N LEU A 279 -24.25 8.35 6.26
CA LEU A 279 -23.15 7.39 6.21
C LEU A 279 -22.02 7.81 7.15
N ALA A 280 -21.66 9.09 7.13
CA ALA A 280 -20.57 9.61 7.94
C ALA A 280 -20.89 9.58 9.44
N PHE A 281 -22.13 9.93 9.83
CA PHE A 281 -22.60 9.80 11.21
C PHE A 281 -22.48 8.36 11.69
N GLU A 282 -22.94 7.38 10.88
CA GLU A 282 -22.86 5.97 11.22
C GLU A 282 -21.41 5.48 11.35
N SER A 283 -20.51 5.95 10.47
CA SER A 283 -19.08 5.67 10.56
C SER A 283 -18.50 6.13 11.91
N HIS A 284 -18.76 7.38 12.33
CA HIS A 284 -18.31 7.89 13.62
C HIS A 284 -18.94 7.13 14.79
N ARG A 285 -20.22 6.83 14.73
CA ARG A 285 -20.92 6.04 15.77
C ARG A 285 -20.28 4.66 15.95
N ARG A 286 -19.99 3.96 14.86
CA ARG A 286 -19.34 2.64 14.86
C ARG A 286 -17.92 2.71 15.44
N ALA A 287 -17.12 3.69 15.00
CA ALA A 287 -15.75 3.84 15.50
C ALA A 287 -15.73 4.13 17.01
N ARG A 288 -16.59 5.00 17.51
CA ARG A 288 -16.72 5.27 18.96
C ARG A 288 -17.16 4.03 19.74
N ALA A 289 -18.12 3.28 19.23
CA ALA A 289 -18.55 2.03 19.86
C ALA A 289 -17.42 0.99 19.89
N ALA A 290 -16.63 0.87 18.81
CA ALA A 290 -15.48 -0.03 18.74
C ALA A 290 -14.39 0.34 19.74
N ILE A 291 -14.11 1.64 19.91
CA ILE A 291 -13.16 2.14 20.92
C ILE A 291 -13.69 1.84 22.33
N ALA A 292 -14.93 2.18 22.61
CA ALA A 292 -15.53 2.01 23.94
C ALA A 292 -15.59 0.54 24.37
N SER A 293 -15.81 -0.39 23.42
CA SER A 293 -15.84 -1.83 23.69
C SER A 293 -14.46 -2.50 23.69
N GLY A 294 -13.39 -1.78 23.32
CA GLY A 294 -12.07 -2.37 23.14
C GLY A 294 -11.91 -3.24 21.89
N ALA A 295 -12.88 -3.23 20.97
CA ALA A 295 -12.90 -4.13 19.80
C ALA A 295 -11.68 -4.00 18.88
N VAL A 296 -11.00 -2.85 18.88
CA VAL A 296 -9.82 -2.55 18.07
C VAL A 296 -8.52 -2.43 18.89
N ALA A 297 -8.59 -2.61 20.21
CA ALA A 297 -7.45 -2.36 21.10
C ALA A 297 -6.26 -3.30 20.82
N ASP A 298 -6.51 -4.55 20.50
CA ASP A 298 -5.49 -5.57 20.18
C ASP A 298 -4.80 -5.37 18.82
N GLU A 299 -5.36 -4.52 17.94
CA GLU A 299 -4.66 -4.09 16.71
C GLU A 299 -3.56 -3.08 17.02
N ILE A 300 -3.73 -2.26 18.07
CA ILE A 300 -2.94 -1.07 18.32
C ILE A 300 -1.69 -1.39 19.14
N VAL A 301 -0.56 -0.82 18.69
CA VAL A 301 0.64 -0.68 19.52
C VAL A 301 0.72 0.76 20.01
N PRO A 302 0.85 0.99 21.32
CA PRO A 302 0.96 2.34 21.87
C PRO A 302 2.21 3.07 21.36
N VAL A 303 2.05 4.35 20.97
CA VAL A 303 3.17 5.23 20.65
C VAL A 303 3.50 6.03 21.89
N VAL A 304 4.73 5.87 22.40
CA VAL A 304 5.24 6.62 23.55
C VAL A 304 5.89 7.91 23.05
N ILE A 305 5.27 9.05 23.36
CA ILE A 305 5.68 10.36 22.89
C ILE A 305 6.38 11.13 24.01
N PRO A 306 7.71 11.35 23.91
CA PRO A 306 8.44 12.14 24.91
C PRO A 306 7.84 13.54 25.09
N GLN A 307 7.76 14.01 26.33
CA GLN A 307 7.31 15.36 26.64
C GLN A 307 8.49 16.24 27.09
N ARG A 308 8.41 17.55 26.84
CA ARG A 308 9.45 18.49 27.33
C ARG A 308 9.55 18.51 28.86
N LYS A 309 8.42 18.26 29.55
CA LYS A 309 8.32 18.18 31.00
C LYS A 309 7.27 17.12 31.37
N GLY A 310 7.51 16.37 32.44
CA GLY A 310 6.62 15.33 32.94
C GLY A 310 6.82 13.98 32.23
N ASP A 311 5.90 13.06 32.47
CA ASP A 311 5.93 11.71 31.90
C ASP A 311 5.62 11.69 30.43
N PRO A 312 6.14 10.71 29.68
CA PRO A 312 5.80 10.53 28.26
C PRO A 312 4.28 10.33 28.07
N LYS A 313 3.73 10.94 27.03
CA LYS A 313 2.33 10.70 26.62
C LYS A 313 2.24 9.35 25.90
N VAL A 314 1.36 8.46 26.38
CA VAL A 314 1.02 7.22 25.67
C VAL A 314 -0.16 7.48 24.75
N PHE A 315 0.06 7.31 23.43
CA PHE A 315 -0.96 7.47 22.41
C PHE A 315 -1.39 6.09 21.88
N ALA A 316 -2.61 5.67 22.23
CA ALA A 316 -3.13 4.31 21.96
C ALA A 316 -4.61 4.29 21.53
N VAL A 317 -5.20 5.44 21.21
CA VAL A 317 -6.61 5.56 20.82
C VAL A 317 -6.71 6.40 19.56
N ASP A 318 -7.48 5.94 18.57
CA ASP A 318 -7.76 6.69 17.36
C ASP A 318 -8.39 8.05 17.70
N GLU A 319 -7.78 9.13 17.21
CA GLU A 319 -8.03 10.50 17.70
C GLU A 319 -9.24 11.16 17.03
N ARG A 320 -9.59 10.74 15.81
CA ARG A 320 -10.60 11.41 14.98
C ARG A 320 -12.08 11.07 15.29
N PRO A 321 -12.49 9.91 15.85
CA PRO A 321 -13.91 9.57 16.01
C PRO A 321 -14.69 10.62 16.81
N MET A 322 -15.51 11.42 16.11
CA MET A 322 -16.21 12.58 16.68
C MET A 322 -17.51 12.20 17.38
N ASP A 323 -17.82 12.91 18.47
CA ASP A 323 -19.15 12.97 19.08
C ASP A 323 -20.01 14.01 18.33
N THR A 324 -20.76 13.54 17.34
CA THR A 324 -21.54 14.37 16.44
C THR A 324 -23.00 13.92 16.35
N SER A 325 -23.81 14.67 15.66
CA SER A 325 -25.19 14.33 15.30
C SER A 325 -25.51 14.78 13.90
N LEU A 326 -26.58 14.26 13.31
CA LEU A 326 -27.03 14.65 11.96
C LEU A 326 -27.29 16.17 11.87
N GLU A 327 -27.86 16.76 12.95
CA GLU A 327 -28.15 18.20 13.02
C GLU A 327 -26.86 19.03 13.05
N LYS A 328 -25.79 18.55 13.73
CA LYS A 328 -24.48 19.20 13.70
C LYS A 328 -23.83 19.09 12.33
N MET A 329 -23.89 17.91 11.71
CA MET A 329 -23.33 17.69 10.37
C MET A 329 -24.03 18.51 9.31
N ALA A 330 -25.36 18.62 9.35
CA ALA A 330 -26.15 19.41 8.41
C ALA A 330 -25.77 20.90 8.39
N LYS A 331 -25.24 21.43 9.50
CA LYS A 331 -24.79 22.83 9.61
C LYS A 331 -23.40 23.09 9.01
N LEU A 332 -22.64 22.05 8.65
CA LEU A 332 -21.31 22.21 8.06
C LEU A 332 -21.41 22.75 6.63
N SER A 333 -20.59 23.75 6.31
CA SER A 333 -20.51 24.28 4.96
C SER A 333 -19.72 23.34 4.03
N PRO A 334 -20.08 23.27 2.73
CA PRO A 334 -19.28 22.61 1.71
C PRO A 334 -17.86 23.20 1.66
N VAL A 335 -16.86 22.33 1.46
CA VAL A 335 -15.44 22.73 1.51
C VAL A 335 -14.87 23.03 0.12
N PHE A 336 -15.26 22.26 -0.89
CA PHE A 336 -14.60 22.27 -2.19
C PHE A 336 -15.36 23.07 -3.26
N LYS A 337 -16.69 23.09 -3.20
CA LYS A 337 -17.56 23.78 -4.16
C LYS A 337 -18.59 24.59 -3.42
N LYS A 338 -18.83 25.84 -3.84
CA LYS A 338 -19.75 26.80 -3.16
C LYS A 338 -21.14 26.19 -2.89
N ASP A 339 -21.70 25.52 -3.89
CA ASP A 339 -23.01 24.82 -3.81
C ASP A 339 -22.82 23.29 -3.80
N GLY A 340 -21.74 22.82 -3.18
CA GLY A 340 -21.41 21.41 -3.09
C GLY A 340 -22.09 20.70 -1.92
N SER A 341 -21.73 19.42 -1.77
CA SER A 341 -22.29 18.55 -0.74
C SER A 341 -21.23 17.96 0.19
N VAL A 342 -19.94 18.02 -0.22
CA VAL A 342 -18.82 17.46 0.55
C VAL A 342 -18.37 18.45 1.61
N THR A 343 -18.35 17.98 2.87
CA THR A 343 -17.98 18.80 4.04
C THR A 343 -16.87 18.13 4.85
N ALA A 344 -16.34 18.84 5.83
CA ALA A 344 -15.39 18.26 6.78
C ALA A 344 -15.99 17.09 7.60
N GLY A 345 -17.31 17.00 7.72
CA GLY A 345 -18.00 15.92 8.44
C GLY A 345 -18.21 14.65 7.62
N ASN A 346 -18.31 14.75 6.28
CA ASN A 346 -18.58 13.61 5.40
C ASN A 346 -17.41 13.28 4.45
N ALA A 347 -16.22 13.78 4.75
CA ALA A 347 -14.95 13.47 4.13
C ALA A 347 -13.99 12.85 5.15
N SER A 348 -13.05 12.03 4.69
CA SER A 348 -11.96 11.56 5.55
C SER A 348 -11.07 12.71 6.02
N GLY A 349 -10.35 12.51 7.12
CA GLY A 349 -9.36 13.46 7.61
C GLY A 349 -8.01 13.34 6.90
N ILE A 350 -7.18 14.35 7.09
CA ILE A 350 -5.74 14.30 6.92
C ILE A 350 -5.18 13.71 8.20
N ASN A 351 -4.41 12.63 8.11
CA ASN A 351 -4.10 11.82 9.29
C ASN A 351 -2.67 11.25 9.25
N ASP A 352 -2.22 10.80 10.42
CA ASP A 352 -0.92 10.19 10.65
C ASP A 352 -1.09 8.76 11.18
N GLY A 353 -0.25 7.81 10.75
CA GLY A 353 -0.29 6.45 11.28
C GLY A 353 0.51 5.44 10.46
N ALA A 354 0.71 4.26 11.03
CA ALA A 354 1.40 3.16 10.40
C ALA A 354 0.76 1.81 10.73
N THR A 355 0.95 0.83 9.85
CA THR A 355 0.51 -0.56 10.02
C THR A 355 1.52 -1.49 9.36
N ALA A 356 1.88 -2.58 10.01
CA ALA A 356 2.66 -3.66 9.42
C ALA A 356 2.04 -5.02 9.73
N VAL A 357 2.20 -5.95 8.79
CA VAL A 357 1.84 -7.36 8.95
C VAL A 357 3.02 -8.26 8.59
N VAL A 358 3.12 -9.41 9.22
CA VAL A 358 4.06 -10.47 8.82
C VAL A 358 3.32 -11.41 7.89
N VAL A 359 3.80 -11.49 6.65
CA VAL A 359 3.31 -12.38 5.59
C VAL A 359 4.34 -13.48 5.38
N MET A 360 3.91 -14.71 5.30
CA MET A 360 4.82 -15.82 5.01
C MET A 360 4.16 -16.92 4.18
N SER A 361 4.95 -17.85 3.68
CA SER A 361 4.39 -19.03 3.05
C SER A 361 3.66 -19.90 4.08
N ALA A 362 2.57 -20.54 3.66
CA ALA A 362 1.80 -21.44 4.53
C ALA A 362 2.68 -22.58 5.07
N GLU A 363 3.61 -23.09 4.24
CA GLU A 363 4.58 -24.12 4.61
C GLU A 363 5.51 -23.63 5.72
N LYS A 364 6.00 -22.39 5.61
CA LYS A 364 6.89 -21.79 6.62
C LYS A 364 6.14 -21.53 7.93
N ALA A 365 4.91 -21.02 7.86
CA ALA A 365 4.07 -20.85 9.05
C ALA A 365 3.86 -22.17 9.78
N LYS A 366 3.52 -23.24 9.04
CA LYS A 366 3.37 -24.60 9.57
C LYS A 366 4.67 -25.13 10.19
N ALA A 367 5.80 -24.96 9.51
CA ALA A 367 7.11 -25.42 10.00
C ALA A 367 7.53 -24.71 11.31
N LEU A 368 7.11 -23.44 11.49
CA LEU A 368 7.35 -22.65 12.70
C LEU A 368 6.27 -22.87 13.79
N GLY A 369 5.25 -23.69 13.53
CA GLY A 369 4.13 -23.92 14.46
C GLY A 369 3.22 -22.72 14.65
N LEU A 370 3.25 -21.74 13.73
CA LEU A 370 2.44 -20.54 13.81
C LEU A 370 1.02 -20.77 13.29
N LYS A 371 0.05 -20.14 13.93
CA LYS A 371 -1.36 -20.14 13.49
C LYS A 371 -1.64 -18.84 12.72
N PRO A 372 -1.84 -18.90 11.39
CA PRO A 372 -2.15 -17.72 10.63
C PRO A 372 -3.44 -17.03 11.08
N LEU A 373 -3.55 -15.74 10.82
CA LEU A 373 -4.80 -14.99 10.98
C LEU A 373 -5.74 -15.30 9.81
N VAL A 374 -5.20 -15.21 8.60
CA VAL A 374 -5.91 -15.40 7.33
C VAL A 374 -4.94 -15.78 6.22
N LYS A 375 -5.49 -16.34 5.13
CA LYS A 375 -4.80 -16.50 3.85
C LYS A 375 -5.15 -15.35 2.89
N ILE A 376 -4.19 -14.91 2.08
CA ILE A 376 -4.42 -13.96 1.01
C ILE A 376 -4.95 -14.73 -0.21
N LYS A 377 -6.29 -14.72 -0.41
CA LYS A 377 -6.93 -15.46 -1.51
C LYS A 377 -6.65 -14.83 -2.87
N GLY A 378 -6.59 -13.52 -2.93
CA GLY A 378 -6.24 -12.80 -4.15
C GLY A 378 -6.42 -11.30 -4.02
N TYR A 379 -5.93 -10.60 -5.04
CA TYR A 379 -6.02 -9.15 -5.15
C TYR A 379 -6.11 -8.73 -6.62
N ALA A 380 -6.65 -7.53 -6.86
CA ALA A 380 -6.69 -6.90 -8.18
C ALA A 380 -6.70 -5.38 -8.08
N SER A 381 -6.25 -4.74 -9.15
CA SER A 381 -6.41 -3.29 -9.35
C SER A 381 -7.26 -3.03 -10.58
N GLY A 382 -8.03 -1.94 -10.54
CA GLY A 382 -8.83 -1.43 -11.66
C GLY A 382 -8.55 0.04 -11.90
N GLY A 383 -8.79 0.51 -13.12
CA GLY A 383 -8.70 1.93 -13.50
C GLY A 383 -10.08 2.51 -13.82
N VAL A 384 -10.24 3.80 -13.57
CA VAL A 384 -11.40 4.62 -13.90
C VAL A 384 -10.94 5.99 -14.35
N ASP A 385 -11.84 6.81 -14.88
CA ASP A 385 -11.58 8.21 -15.14
C ASP A 385 -11.10 8.91 -13.85
N PRO A 386 -9.94 9.61 -13.88
CA PRO A 386 -9.41 10.35 -12.73
C PRO A 386 -10.41 11.32 -12.10
N ALA A 387 -11.28 11.95 -12.90
CA ALA A 387 -12.33 12.82 -12.41
C ALA A 387 -13.35 12.11 -11.48
N TYR A 388 -13.38 10.80 -11.50
CA TYR A 388 -14.24 9.93 -10.70
C TYR A 388 -13.42 8.87 -9.93
N MET A 389 -12.22 9.21 -9.48
CA MET A 389 -11.26 8.27 -8.86
C MET A 389 -11.90 7.43 -7.74
N GLY A 390 -12.87 8.01 -7.03
CA GLY A 390 -13.57 7.35 -5.93
C GLY A 390 -14.29 6.06 -6.32
N LEU A 391 -14.60 5.87 -7.61
CA LEU A 391 -15.26 4.65 -8.14
C LEU A 391 -14.27 3.52 -8.48
N GLY A 392 -12.97 3.74 -8.29
CA GLY A 392 -11.92 2.74 -8.53
C GLY A 392 -12.14 1.36 -7.86
N PRO A 393 -12.71 1.28 -6.64
CA PRO A 393 -13.09 0.01 -6.01
C PRO A 393 -13.98 -0.89 -6.88
N ILE A 394 -14.84 -0.32 -7.72
CA ILE A 394 -15.80 -1.07 -8.54
C ILE A 394 -15.10 -1.99 -9.54
N PRO A 395 -14.28 -1.48 -10.50
CA PRO A 395 -13.57 -2.34 -11.44
C PRO A 395 -12.52 -3.23 -10.75
N ALA A 396 -11.90 -2.79 -9.66
CA ALA A 396 -10.96 -3.60 -8.90
C ALA A 396 -11.63 -4.83 -8.30
N THR A 397 -12.77 -4.65 -7.63
CA THR A 397 -13.55 -5.74 -7.00
C THR A 397 -14.14 -6.67 -8.06
N ARG A 398 -14.79 -6.14 -9.11
CA ARG A 398 -15.35 -6.97 -10.20
C ARG A 398 -14.27 -7.83 -10.87
N LYS A 399 -13.10 -7.26 -11.16
CA LYS A 399 -11.95 -7.99 -11.71
C LYS A 399 -11.47 -9.09 -10.76
N LEU A 400 -11.39 -8.80 -9.46
CA LEU A 400 -10.98 -9.76 -8.45
C LEU A 400 -11.98 -10.91 -8.31
N PHE A 401 -13.27 -10.61 -8.25
CA PHE A 401 -14.31 -11.60 -8.13
C PHE A 401 -14.37 -12.54 -9.35
N ASN A 402 -14.25 -11.97 -10.56
CA ASN A 402 -14.16 -12.78 -11.78
C ASN A 402 -12.91 -13.70 -11.75
N LYS A 403 -11.77 -13.21 -11.27
CA LYS A 403 -10.54 -14.02 -11.13
C LYS A 403 -10.72 -15.18 -10.15
N LEU A 404 -11.47 -14.96 -9.06
CA LEU A 404 -11.65 -15.92 -7.97
C LEU A 404 -12.89 -16.81 -8.14
N GLY A 405 -13.76 -16.53 -9.09
CA GLY A 405 -15.03 -17.24 -9.28
C GLY A 405 -16.01 -17.04 -8.12
N ILE A 406 -16.00 -15.86 -7.48
CA ILE A 406 -16.85 -15.52 -6.33
C ILE A 406 -17.74 -14.30 -6.64
N THR A 407 -18.72 -14.07 -5.78
CA THR A 407 -19.67 -12.95 -5.84
C THR A 407 -19.67 -12.17 -4.53
N MET A 408 -20.36 -11.03 -4.48
CA MET A 408 -20.54 -10.26 -3.24
C MET A 408 -21.29 -11.05 -2.15
N LYS A 409 -22.13 -12.00 -2.53
CA LYS A 409 -22.88 -12.86 -1.59
C LYS A 409 -21.99 -13.83 -0.81
N ASP A 410 -20.80 -14.14 -1.32
CA ASP A 410 -19.83 -15.02 -0.67
C ASP A 410 -19.01 -14.29 0.40
N ILE A 411 -19.06 -12.94 0.40
CA ILE A 411 -18.30 -12.09 1.33
C ILE A 411 -19.05 -11.90 2.64
N GLY A 412 -18.45 -12.31 3.74
CA GLY A 412 -19.02 -12.18 5.08
C GLY A 412 -18.59 -10.93 5.85
N LEU A 413 -17.56 -10.20 5.39
CA LEU A 413 -17.10 -8.98 6.02
C LEU A 413 -16.38 -8.06 5.00
N ILE A 414 -16.61 -6.74 5.11
CA ILE A 414 -16.09 -5.77 4.15
C ILE A 414 -15.44 -4.60 4.88
N GLU A 415 -14.24 -4.22 4.45
CA GLU A 415 -13.57 -2.95 4.77
C GLU A 415 -13.46 -2.13 3.47
N LEU A 416 -14.37 -1.19 3.28
CA LEU A 416 -14.36 -0.24 2.17
C LEU A 416 -13.87 1.12 2.69
N ASN A 417 -12.75 1.61 2.17
CA ASN A 417 -12.27 2.91 2.60
C ASN A 417 -13.25 4.03 2.24
N GLU A 418 -13.50 4.90 3.20
CA GLU A 418 -14.38 6.05 3.09
C GLU A 418 -13.52 7.32 2.91
N ALA A 419 -12.93 7.50 1.72
CA ALA A 419 -12.22 8.76 1.43
C ALA A 419 -13.20 9.94 1.43
N PHE A 420 -14.42 9.70 0.91
CA PHE A 420 -15.57 10.60 0.95
C PHE A 420 -16.85 9.77 1.05
N ALA A 421 -17.86 10.28 1.74
CA ALA A 421 -19.13 9.54 1.90
C ALA A 421 -19.81 9.25 0.55
N CYS A 422 -19.88 10.24 -0.35
CA CYS A 422 -20.45 10.03 -1.69
C CYS A 422 -19.66 9.01 -2.52
N GLN A 423 -18.35 8.94 -2.37
CA GLN A 423 -17.51 7.92 -3.01
C GLN A 423 -17.87 6.52 -2.50
N ALA A 424 -17.97 6.36 -1.18
CA ALA A 424 -18.33 5.08 -0.59
C ALA A 424 -19.75 4.66 -1.00
N LEU A 425 -20.73 5.58 -0.97
CA LEU A 425 -22.10 5.35 -1.41
C LEU A 425 -22.19 4.94 -2.89
N GLY A 426 -21.38 5.57 -3.77
CA GLY A 426 -21.30 5.17 -5.18
C GLY A 426 -20.83 3.72 -5.34
N CYS A 427 -19.79 3.33 -4.60
CA CYS A 427 -19.29 1.95 -4.60
C CYS A 427 -20.30 0.96 -3.99
N ILE A 428 -20.96 1.33 -2.89
CA ILE A 428 -21.97 0.53 -2.21
C ILE A 428 -23.14 0.21 -3.17
N LYS A 429 -23.65 1.23 -3.88
CA LYS A 429 -24.74 1.07 -4.86
C LYS A 429 -24.33 0.15 -6.02
N GLU A 430 -23.14 0.33 -6.59
CA GLU A 430 -22.67 -0.41 -7.77
C GLU A 430 -22.25 -1.86 -7.49
N LEU A 431 -21.80 -2.13 -6.27
CA LEU A 431 -21.32 -3.45 -5.86
C LEU A 431 -22.34 -4.22 -5.03
N ASP A 432 -23.54 -3.66 -4.79
CA ASP A 432 -24.59 -4.24 -3.94
C ASP A 432 -24.05 -4.66 -2.55
N VAL A 433 -23.37 -3.71 -1.89
CA VAL A 433 -22.71 -3.96 -0.59
C VAL A 433 -23.73 -3.95 0.54
N ASN A 434 -23.77 -5.02 1.34
CA ASN A 434 -24.52 -5.05 2.59
C ASN A 434 -23.82 -4.20 3.66
N LEU A 435 -24.49 -3.15 4.13
CA LEU A 435 -23.97 -2.22 5.14
C LEU A 435 -23.79 -2.84 6.53
N ASP A 436 -24.50 -3.92 6.85
CA ASP A 436 -24.40 -4.57 8.17
C ASP A 436 -23.04 -5.26 8.37
N ILE A 437 -22.39 -5.68 7.27
CA ILE A 437 -21.09 -6.34 7.27
C ILE A 437 -19.96 -5.41 6.77
N CYS A 438 -20.29 -4.17 6.43
CA CYS A 438 -19.33 -3.21 5.89
C CYS A 438 -18.91 -2.19 6.95
N ASN A 439 -17.59 -1.99 7.13
CA ASN A 439 -17.01 -0.98 8.02
C ASN A 439 -17.58 -1.02 9.45
N ILE A 440 -17.68 -2.22 10.01
CA ILE A 440 -18.34 -2.48 11.30
C ILE A 440 -17.75 -1.72 12.47
N ASN A 441 -16.49 -1.29 12.37
CA ASN A 441 -15.76 -0.50 13.38
C ASN A 441 -15.48 0.95 12.89
N GLY A 442 -16.21 1.43 11.89
CA GLY A 442 -15.91 2.69 11.21
C GLY A 442 -14.79 2.53 10.17
N SER A 443 -14.50 3.57 9.39
CA SER A 443 -13.46 3.56 8.34
C SER A 443 -12.86 4.95 8.13
N GLY A 444 -12.51 5.33 6.90
CA GLY A 444 -11.74 6.52 6.58
C GLY A 444 -12.32 7.84 7.10
N ILE A 445 -13.63 8.01 7.10
CA ILE A 445 -14.29 9.21 7.63
C ILE A 445 -14.07 9.34 9.13
N SER A 446 -14.30 8.28 9.87
CA SER A 446 -14.27 8.29 11.33
C SER A 446 -12.89 8.00 11.92
N ILE A 447 -12.15 7.01 11.39
CA ILE A 447 -10.83 6.63 11.90
C ILE A 447 -9.75 7.52 11.30
N GLY A 448 -9.89 7.88 10.01
CA GLY A 448 -8.92 8.70 9.29
C GLY A 448 -8.29 7.98 8.10
N HIS A 449 -7.58 8.78 7.27
CA HIS A 449 -7.02 8.28 6.00
C HIS A 449 -5.55 8.71 5.80
N PRO A 450 -4.61 8.20 6.61
CA PRO A 450 -3.18 8.34 6.31
C PRO A 450 -2.89 7.58 5.01
N ILE A 451 -2.72 8.31 3.90
CA ILE A 451 -2.87 7.75 2.54
C ILE A 451 -1.97 6.55 2.25
N GLY A 452 -0.69 6.59 2.61
CA GLY A 452 0.22 5.44 2.43
C GLY A 452 -0.04 4.25 3.35
N ASN A 453 -0.70 4.48 4.48
CA ASN A 453 -1.01 3.47 5.50
C ASN A 453 -2.36 2.78 5.29
N THR A 454 -3.39 3.50 4.84
CA THR A 454 -4.78 3.05 4.91
C THR A 454 -5.01 1.67 4.28
N GLY A 455 -4.38 1.39 3.14
CA GLY A 455 -4.51 0.08 2.49
C GLY A 455 -4.04 -1.09 3.37
N ALA A 456 -2.97 -0.90 4.15
CA ALA A 456 -2.49 -1.90 5.11
C ALA A 456 -3.42 -1.97 6.33
N ARG A 457 -3.86 -0.82 6.86
CA ARG A 457 -4.77 -0.74 8.01
C ARG A 457 -6.07 -1.50 7.75
N ILE A 458 -6.78 -1.21 6.66
CA ILE A 458 -8.05 -1.89 6.37
C ILE A 458 -7.86 -3.38 6.11
N THR A 459 -6.75 -3.78 5.51
CA THR A 459 -6.43 -5.21 5.30
C THR A 459 -6.18 -5.92 6.63
N TYR A 460 -5.41 -5.31 7.54
CA TYR A 460 -5.14 -5.88 8.86
C TYR A 460 -6.37 -5.88 9.76
N THR A 461 -7.13 -4.78 9.82
CA THR A 461 -8.41 -4.71 10.55
C THR A 461 -9.41 -5.76 10.07
N LEU A 462 -9.49 -5.97 8.73
CA LEU A 462 -10.31 -7.05 8.15
C LEU A 462 -9.86 -8.42 8.67
N ALA A 463 -8.56 -8.74 8.62
CA ALA A 463 -8.02 -10.01 9.08
C ALA A 463 -8.35 -10.27 10.56
N MET A 464 -8.19 -9.25 11.41
CA MET A 464 -8.49 -9.33 12.85
C MET A 464 -10.00 -9.56 13.10
N ASN A 465 -10.86 -8.84 12.40
CA ASN A 465 -12.31 -8.99 12.54
C ASN A 465 -12.81 -10.33 11.97
N MET A 466 -12.24 -10.82 10.85
CA MET A 466 -12.55 -12.16 10.33
C MET A 466 -12.25 -13.24 11.37
N LYS A 467 -11.07 -13.19 11.99
CA LYS A 467 -10.69 -14.14 13.04
C LYS A 467 -11.61 -14.07 14.27
N LYS A 468 -11.91 -12.86 14.76
CA LYS A 468 -12.78 -12.67 15.94
C LYS A 468 -14.21 -13.16 15.72
N ARG A 469 -14.71 -13.06 14.50
CA ARG A 469 -16.11 -13.37 14.15
C ARG A 469 -16.28 -14.71 13.45
N GLY A 470 -15.21 -15.44 13.14
CA GLY A 470 -15.28 -16.72 12.43
C GLY A 470 -15.79 -16.57 10.98
N VAL A 471 -15.45 -15.45 10.31
CA VAL A 471 -15.88 -15.16 8.95
C VAL A 471 -14.92 -15.82 7.96
N ASN A 472 -15.48 -16.52 6.97
CA ASN A 472 -14.68 -17.28 6.00
C ASN A 472 -14.02 -16.40 4.92
N LEU A 473 -14.78 -15.49 4.29
CA LEU A 473 -14.28 -14.60 3.24
C LEU A 473 -14.50 -13.14 3.61
N GLY A 474 -13.47 -12.34 3.47
CA GLY A 474 -13.52 -10.90 3.68
C GLY A 474 -12.92 -10.12 2.51
N LEU A 475 -13.46 -8.94 2.23
CA LEU A 475 -13.02 -8.02 1.18
C LEU A 475 -12.53 -6.71 1.80
N ALA A 476 -11.30 -6.29 1.48
CA ALA A 476 -10.88 -4.91 1.68
C ALA A 476 -10.70 -4.22 0.33
N SER A 477 -11.20 -2.98 0.21
CA SER A 477 -11.13 -2.21 -1.04
C SER A 477 -10.99 -0.72 -0.78
N LEU A 478 -10.25 -0.03 -1.66
CA LEU A 478 -10.09 1.42 -1.59
C LEU A 478 -9.90 2.06 -2.97
N CYS A 479 -10.35 3.31 -3.07
CA CYS A 479 -10.05 4.19 -4.19
C CYS A 479 -8.61 4.72 -4.11
N ILE A 480 -8.09 5.18 -5.23
CA ILE A 480 -6.71 5.65 -5.38
C ILE A 480 -6.71 6.89 -6.24
N GLY A 481 -6.05 7.95 -5.80
CA GLY A 481 -5.82 9.15 -6.61
C GLY A 481 -5.25 8.84 -7.99
N GLY A 482 -5.62 9.64 -8.99
CA GLY A 482 -5.26 9.38 -10.40
C GLY A 482 -6.17 8.36 -11.11
N GLY A 483 -7.34 8.05 -10.55
CA GLY A 483 -8.35 7.22 -11.22
C GLY A 483 -8.11 5.72 -11.15
N GLN A 484 -7.81 5.19 -9.96
CA GLN A 484 -7.60 3.76 -9.77
C GLN A 484 -8.35 3.23 -8.53
N GLY A 485 -8.38 1.92 -8.39
CA GLY A 485 -8.79 1.21 -7.18
C GLY A 485 -8.01 -0.06 -6.96
N MET A 486 -8.02 -0.57 -5.74
CA MET A 486 -7.43 -1.85 -5.40
C MET A 486 -8.32 -2.59 -4.40
N SER A 487 -8.40 -3.91 -4.59
CA SER A 487 -9.16 -4.81 -3.72
C SER A 487 -8.34 -6.04 -3.39
N ILE A 488 -8.51 -6.55 -2.18
CA ILE A 488 -7.92 -7.79 -1.68
C ILE A 488 -9.01 -8.63 -1.02
N VAL A 489 -9.02 -9.93 -1.29
CA VAL A 489 -9.87 -10.92 -0.61
C VAL A 489 -9.00 -11.77 0.29
N LEU A 490 -9.41 -11.86 1.55
CA LEU A 490 -8.82 -12.71 2.58
C LEU A 490 -9.74 -13.91 2.83
N GLU A 491 -9.15 -15.05 3.19
CA GLU A 491 -9.85 -16.31 3.48
C GLU A 491 -9.41 -16.81 4.86
N ALA A 492 -10.34 -17.35 5.65
CA ALA A 492 -10.02 -18.02 6.91
C ALA A 492 -9.12 -19.24 6.67
N VAL A 493 -8.34 -19.62 7.69
CA VAL A 493 -7.36 -20.72 7.66
C VAL A 493 -7.78 -21.81 8.62
#